data_6e9b06e7a005d194bcab69ebe280f1fe
#
_entry.id   6e9b06e7a005d194bcab69ebe280f1fe
#
_cell.length_a   1.000
_cell.length_b   1.000
_cell.length_c   1.000
_cell.angle_alpha   90.00
_cell.angle_beta   90.00
_cell.angle_gamma   90.00
#
_symmetry.space_group_name_H-M   'P 1'
#
loop_
_entity.id
_entity.type
_entity.pdbx_description
1 polymer ?
#
loop_
_entity_poly.entity_id
_entity_poly.type
_entity_poly.pdbx_seq_one_letter_code
_entity_poly.pdbx_strand_id
1 'polypeptide(L)'
;TDSLDLTFSDYLKSDDFSMQNKIFVTDSLLEKNHFIKSFLGGLFITVCMTGLDQDMMQKNLTCKTLYDAQKNMVVFSFILVGVTFIFLILGALLFTFAENNNVLMPMLNGRENTDLLFPQIALNGGLDITLSITFLLGLIAAAYSSADSALTSLTTSFCIDFLDIEKKSETTQKKLRFYTHILMSVILIVVIVVYKNYLSTSVIDSLLIIAGFT
;
A
#
# COMPACT_ATOMS: atom_id res chain seq x y z
N THR A 1 11.21 17.05 -13.10
CA THR A 1 11.84 18.36 -12.89
C THR A 1 11.96 19.15 -14.19
N ASP A 2 12.29 18.52 -15.33
CA ASP A 2 12.39 19.21 -16.64
C ASP A 2 11.03 19.83 -17.05
N SER A 3 9.93 19.17 -16.75
CA SER A 3 8.58 19.68 -17.01
C SER A 3 8.11 20.80 -16.05
N LEU A 4 8.90 21.12 -15.02
CA LEU A 4 8.64 22.17 -14.05
C LEU A 4 9.63 23.33 -14.16
N ASP A 5 10.58 23.28 -15.12
CA ASP A 5 11.69 24.24 -15.27
C ASP A 5 12.49 24.47 -13.96
N LEU A 6 12.49 23.48 -13.04
CA LEU A 6 13.14 23.52 -11.74
C LEU A 6 14.20 22.43 -11.63
N THR A 7 15.37 22.79 -11.10
CA THR A 7 16.33 21.78 -10.67
C THR A 7 15.81 21.06 -9.41
N PHE A 8 16.07 19.76 -9.29
CA PHE A 8 15.61 18.96 -8.11
C PHE A 8 16.05 19.59 -6.76
N SER A 9 17.26 20.16 -6.71
CA SER A 9 17.75 20.85 -5.51
C SER A 9 16.99 22.13 -5.19
N ASP A 10 16.52 22.85 -6.23
CA ASP A 10 15.76 24.09 -6.05
C ASP A 10 14.32 23.78 -5.60
N TYR A 11 13.74 22.68 -6.12
CA TYR A 11 12.45 22.19 -5.66
C TYR A 11 12.48 21.80 -4.17
N LEU A 12 13.50 21.06 -3.71
CA LEU A 12 13.63 20.68 -2.31
C LEU A 12 13.77 21.88 -1.34
N LYS A 13 14.17 23.04 -1.84
CA LYS A 13 14.31 24.29 -1.08
C LYS A 13 13.11 25.21 -1.24
N SER A 14 12.16 24.88 -2.10
CA SER A 14 10.99 25.71 -2.35
C SER A 14 10.02 25.72 -1.17
N ASP A 15 9.28 26.81 -1.04
CA ASP A 15 8.21 26.91 -0.04
C ASP A 15 7.09 25.89 -0.29
N ASP A 16 6.84 25.55 -1.56
CA ASP A 16 5.86 24.52 -1.95
C ASP A 16 6.22 23.17 -1.37
N PHE A 17 7.52 22.76 -1.46
CA PHE A 17 7.97 21.52 -0.84
C PHE A 17 7.80 21.55 0.68
N SER A 18 8.15 22.65 1.33
CA SER A 18 8.07 22.79 2.77
C SER A 18 6.62 22.76 3.29
N MET A 19 5.67 23.38 2.57
CA MET A 19 4.25 23.37 2.90
C MET A 19 3.63 21.98 2.74
N GLN A 20 3.94 21.28 1.65
CA GLN A 20 3.38 19.97 1.35
C GLN A 20 3.98 18.84 2.21
N ASN A 21 5.18 19.04 2.77
CA ASN A 21 5.89 18.04 3.57
C ASN A 21 6.05 18.43 5.05
N LYS A 22 5.09 19.18 5.63
CA LYS A 22 5.10 19.51 7.05
C LYS A 22 4.91 18.24 7.90
N ILE A 23 5.99 17.67 8.41
CA ILE A 23 6.00 16.42 9.19
C ILE A 23 5.50 16.65 10.62
N PHE A 24 5.91 17.78 11.24
CA PHE A 24 5.57 18.07 12.63
C PHE A 24 4.38 19.03 12.71
N VAL A 25 3.16 18.48 12.68
CA VAL A 25 1.94 19.24 12.93
C VAL A 25 1.64 19.16 14.42
N THR A 26 1.91 20.26 15.14
CA THR A 26 1.78 20.34 16.62
C THR A 26 0.78 21.41 17.06
N ASP A 27 0.06 22.06 16.12
CA ASP A 27 -0.71 23.25 16.37
C ASP A 27 -1.93 22.98 17.28
N SER A 28 -2.62 21.85 17.12
CA SER A 28 -3.75 21.47 17.98
C SER A 28 -3.86 19.95 18.16
N LEU A 29 -4.05 19.52 19.41
CA LEU A 29 -4.33 18.11 19.74
C LEU A 29 -5.65 17.61 19.16
N LEU A 30 -6.56 18.50 18.74
CA LEU A 30 -7.84 18.11 18.13
C LEU A 30 -7.72 17.79 16.65
N GLU A 31 -6.66 18.21 15.99
CA GLU A 31 -6.42 17.90 14.59
C GLU A 31 -6.18 16.41 14.35
N LYS A 32 -6.72 15.89 13.24
CA LYS A 32 -6.52 14.47 12.84
C LYS A 32 -5.05 14.16 12.63
N ASN A 33 -4.31 15.08 12.02
CA ASN A 33 -2.91 14.90 11.62
C ASN A 33 -1.90 15.34 12.68
N HIS A 34 -2.31 15.50 13.96
CA HIS A 34 -1.38 15.87 15.02
C HIS A 34 -0.27 14.81 15.15
N PHE A 35 0.98 15.26 15.18
CA PHE A 35 2.17 14.39 15.14
C PHE A 35 2.12 13.22 16.15
N ILE A 36 1.76 13.48 17.41
CA ILE A 36 1.71 12.44 18.45
C ILE A 36 0.64 11.39 18.12
N LYS A 37 -0.52 11.79 17.66
CA LYS A 37 -1.58 10.84 17.27
C LYS A 37 -1.16 9.99 16.08
N SER A 38 -0.60 10.60 15.06
CA SER A 38 -0.11 9.90 13.87
C SER A 38 1.03 8.96 14.21
N PHE A 39 1.95 9.37 15.08
CA PHE A 39 3.06 8.54 15.53
C PHE A 39 2.59 7.33 16.33
N LEU A 40 1.75 7.54 17.34
CA LEU A 40 1.20 6.45 18.16
C LEU A 40 0.32 5.52 17.32
N GLY A 41 -0.57 6.06 16.50
CA GLY A 41 -1.39 5.27 15.60
C GLY A 41 -0.55 4.42 14.66
N GLY A 42 0.44 5.01 14.01
CA GLY A 42 1.38 4.31 13.13
C GLY A 42 2.16 3.22 13.85
N LEU A 43 2.62 3.48 15.10
CA LEU A 43 3.33 2.50 15.91
C LEU A 43 2.45 1.27 16.20
N PHE A 44 1.22 1.47 16.67
CA PHE A 44 0.30 0.37 16.95
C PHE A 44 -0.09 -0.40 15.69
N ILE A 45 -0.39 0.30 14.58
CA ILE A 45 -0.68 -0.32 13.29
C ILE A 45 0.51 -1.18 12.84
N THR A 46 1.74 -0.67 12.93
CA THR A 46 2.94 -1.41 12.54
C THR A 46 3.12 -2.67 13.38
N VAL A 47 2.93 -2.59 14.71
CA VAL A 47 3.00 -3.77 15.60
C VAL A 47 1.96 -4.81 15.20
N CYS A 48 0.72 -4.39 14.95
CA CYS A 48 -0.36 -5.31 14.54
C CYS A 48 -0.08 -5.91 13.16
N MET A 49 0.24 -5.11 12.16
CA MET A 49 0.49 -5.58 10.79
C MET A 49 1.73 -6.46 10.67
N THR A 50 2.76 -6.19 11.47
CA THR A 50 4.00 -6.99 11.41
C THR A 50 3.93 -8.25 12.28
N GLY A 51 3.24 -8.17 13.43
CA GLY A 51 3.18 -9.24 14.42
C GLY A 51 1.98 -10.18 14.28
N LEU A 52 0.87 -9.72 13.70
CA LEU A 52 -0.37 -10.50 13.58
C LEU A 52 -0.72 -10.82 12.12
N ASP A 53 -0.07 -10.18 11.16
CA ASP A 53 -0.31 -10.47 9.75
C ASP A 53 0.32 -11.79 9.33
N GLN A 54 -0.50 -12.70 8.80
CA GLN A 54 -0.08 -14.05 8.41
C GLN A 54 0.95 -14.04 7.28
N ASP A 55 0.85 -13.11 6.33
CA ASP A 55 1.78 -13.01 5.21
C ASP A 55 3.20 -12.63 5.68
N MET A 56 3.30 -11.61 6.54
CA MET A 56 4.56 -11.18 7.13
C MET A 56 5.15 -12.26 8.04
N MET A 57 4.32 -12.91 8.85
CA MET A 57 4.79 -13.99 9.74
C MET A 57 5.29 -15.20 8.97
N GLN A 58 4.64 -15.64 7.90
CA GLN A 58 5.12 -16.75 7.07
C GLN A 58 6.50 -16.46 6.49
N LYS A 59 6.74 -15.26 5.98
CA LYS A 59 8.05 -14.85 5.45
C LYS A 59 9.15 -14.90 6.51
N ASN A 60 8.85 -14.45 7.72
CA ASN A 60 9.80 -14.49 8.84
C ASN A 60 10.07 -15.93 9.34
N LEU A 61 9.04 -16.77 9.37
CA LEU A 61 9.18 -18.19 9.79
C LEU A 61 9.98 -19.04 8.80
N THR A 62 10.16 -18.59 7.55
CA THR A 62 11.03 -19.26 6.58
C THR A 62 12.53 -19.00 6.80
N CYS A 63 12.90 -18.06 7.67
CA CYS A 63 14.29 -17.81 8.02
C CYS A 63 14.89 -18.98 8.79
N LYS A 64 16.19 -19.28 8.54
CA LYS A 64 16.86 -20.43 9.16
C LYS A 64 17.02 -20.28 10.67
N THR A 65 17.25 -19.08 11.16
CA THR A 65 17.49 -18.81 12.57
C THR A 65 16.67 -17.61 13.04
N LEU A 66 16.42 -17.53 14.34
CA LEU A 66 15.76 -16.35 14.94
C LEU A 66 16.54 -15.06 14.66
N TYR A 67 17.87 -15.13 14.69
CA TYR A 67 18.72 -13.98 14.39
C TYR A 67 18.53 -13.48 12.95
N ASP A 68 18.42 -14.39 11.98
CA ASP A 68 18.17 -14.02 10.58
C ASP A 68 16.81 -13.37 10.42
N ALA A 69 15.78 -13.88 11.09
CA ALA A 69 14.45 -13.27 11.09
C ALA A 69 14.46 -11.85 11.68
N GLN A 70 15.10 -11.66 12.84
CA GLN A 70 15.25 -10.33 13.47
C GLN A 70 16.04 -9.37 12.57
N LYS A 71 17.15 -9.83 12.00
CA LYS A 71 17.96 -9.03 11.06
C LYS A 71 17.14 -8.62 9.84
N ASN A 72 16.37 -9.55 9.26
CA ASN A 72 15.48 -9.26 8.13
C ASN A 72 14.49 -8.16 8.48
N MET A 73 13.84 -8.23 9.63
CA MET A 73 12.88 -7.22 10.09
C MET A 73 13.51 -5.83 10.25
N VAL A 74 14.69 -5.77 10.87
CA VAL A 74 15.41 -4.50 11.08
C VAL A 74 15.82 -3.89 9.74
N VAL A 75 16.43 -4.68 8.86
CA VAL A 75 16.84 -4.21 7.52
C VAL A 75 15.63 -3.77 6.70
N PHE A 76 14.55 -4.55 6.71
CA PHE A 76 13.29 -4.19 6.05
C PHE A 76 12.74 -2.85 6.55
N SER A 77 12.76 -2.61 7.87
CA SER A 77 12.29 -1.35 8.46
C SER A 77 13.09 -0.14 7.94
N PHE A 78 14.42 -0.24 7.85
CA PHE A 78 15.24 0.84 7.30
C PHE A 78 14.97 1.08 5.82
N ILE A 79 14.83 0.00 5.03
CA ILE A 79 14.49 0.12 3.61
C ILE A 79 13.10 0.76 3.46
N LEU A 80 12.13 0.37 4.27
CA LEU A 80 10.78 0.91 4.23
C LEU A 80 10.76 2.43 4.49
N VAL A 81 11.52 2.91 5.49
CA VAL A 81 11.65 4.35 5.76
C VAL A 81 12.21 5.08 4.54
N GLY A 82 13.28 4.56 3.94
CA GLY A 82 13.89 5.17 2.74
C GLY A 82 12.92 5.21 1.56
N VAL A 83 12.22 4.11 1.29
CA VAL A 83 11.23 4.02 0.21
C VAL A 83 10.06 4.98 0.47
N THR A 84 9.55 5.03 1.70
CA THR A 84 8.46 5.95 2.07
C THR A 84 8.85 7.40 1.82
N PHE A 85 10.08 7.77 2.17
CA PHE A 85 10.59 9.12 1.93
C PHE A 85 10.65 9.47 0.43
N ILE A 86 11.09 8.53 -0.42
CA ILE A 86 11.09 8.71 -1.87
C ILE A 86 9.66 8.91 -2.40
N PHE A 87 8.69 8.12 -1.91
CA PHE A 87 7.28 8.26 -2.32
C PHE A 87 6.65 9.58 -1.84
N LEU A 88 7.03 10.09 -0.67
CA LEU A 88 6.58 11.40 -0.19
C LEU A 88 7.07 12.53 -1.12
N ILE A 89 8.35 12.47 -1.51
CA ILE A 89 8.90 13.44 -2.47
C ILE A 89 8.18 13.35 -3.81
N LEU A 90 7.95 12.12 -4.30
CA LEU A 90 7.22 11.90 -5.55
C LEU A 90 5.80 12.46 -5.46
N GLY A 91 5.09 12.23 -4.35
CA GLY A 91 3.76 12.78 -4.12
C GLY A 91 3.74 14.30 -4.19
N ALA A 92 4.67 14.97 -3.48
CA ALA A 92 4.78 16.42 -3.52
C ALA A 92 5.08 16.95 -4.94
N LEU A 93 5.96 16.27 -5.69
CA LEU A 93 6.24 16.62 -7.09
C LEU A 93 5.01 16.49 -7.99
N LEU A 94 4.17 15.45 -7.78
CA LEU A 94 2.96 15.25 -8.56
C LEU A 94 1.92 16.34 -8.29
N PHE A 95 1.76 16.78 -7.04
CA PHE A 95 0.88 17.90 -6.71
C PHE A 95 1.38 19.21 -7.34
N THR A 96 2.65 19.52 -7.20
CA THR A 96 3.24 20.70 -7.83
C THR A 96 3.11 20.66 -9.36
N PHE A 97 3.31 19.49 -9.99
CA PHE A 97 3.08 19.31 -11.42
C PHE A 97 1.63 19.56 -11.81
N ALA A 98 0.68 19.04 -11.03
CA ALA A 98 -0.75 19.21 -11.29
C ALA A 98 -1.15 20.70 -11.22
N GLU A 99 -0.69 21.44 -10.22
CA GLU A 99 -0.94 22.88 -10.06
C GLU A 99 -0.37 23.68 -11.24
N ASN A 100 0.91 23.45 -11.59
CA ASN A 100 1.56 24.19 -12.67
C ASN A 100 1.00 23.92 -14.07
N ASN A 101 0.48 22.73 -14.30
CA ASN A 101 -0.10 22.34 -15.58
C ASN A 101 -1.64 22.41 -15.60
N ASN A 102 -2.26 22.99 -14.57
CA ASN A 102 -3.73 23.07 -14.43
C ASN A 102 -4.43 21.70 -14.61
N VAL A 103 -3.82 20.63 -14.13
CA VAL A 103 -4.42 19.30 -14.14
C VAL A 103 -5.55 19.26 -13.13
N LEU A 104 -6.77 19.06 -13.60
CA LEU A 104 -7.94 18.96 -12.71
C LEU A 104 -7.82 17.74 -11.82
N MET A 105 -8.13 17.91 -10.52
CA MET A 105 -8.17 16.78 -9.59
C MET A 105 -9.21 15.75 -10.04
N PRO A 106 -8.82 14.46 -10.08
CA PRO A 106 -9.74 13.40 -10.45
C PRO A 106 -10.93 13.33 -9.49
N MET A 107 -12.12 13.14 -10.05
CA MET A 107 -13.36 13.00 -9.29
C MET A 107 -13.81 11.55 -9.27
N LEU A 108 -14.15 11.04 -8.10
CA LEU A 108 -14.79 9.74 -7.93
C LEU A 108 -16.09 9.93 -7.14
N ASN A 109 -17.21 9.53 -7.74
CA ASN A 109 -18.55 9.69 -7.13
C ASN A 109 -18.86 11.13 -6.65
N GLY A 110 -18.38 12.14 -7.39
CA GLY A 110 -18.62 13.56 -7.09
C GLY A 110 -17.74 14.15 -5.97
N ARG A 111 -16.71 13.45 -5.55
CA ARG A 111 -15.69 13.91 -4.60
C ARG A 111 -14.31 13.85 -5.23
N GLU A 112 -13.45 14.79 -4.85
CA GLU A 112 -12.04 14.74 -5.23
C GLU A 112 -11.37 13.50 -4.64
N ASN A 113 -10.63 12.77 -5.49
CA ASN A 113 -9.89 11.58 -5.09
C ASN A 113 -8.42 11.72 -5.49
N THR A 114 -7.59 12.06 -4.52
CA THR A 114 -6.15 12.24 -4.69
C THR A 114 -5.42 10.95 -5.05
N ASP A 115 -5.97 9.78 -4.71
CA ASP A 115 -5.38 8.47 -5.05
C ASP A 115 -5.30 8.24 -6.57
N LEU A 116 -6.16 8.92 -7.33
CA LEU A 116 -6.19 8.84 -8.80
C LEU A 116 -5.27 9.85 -9.49
N LEU A 117 -4.66 10.77 -8.75
CA LEU A 117 -3.79 11.81 -9.34
C LEU A 117 -2.56 11.21 -10.03
N PHE A 118 -1.88 10.28 -9.37
CA PHE A 118 -0.70 9.63 -9.96
C PHE A 118 -1.04 8.85 -11.25
N PRO A 119 -2.04 7.94 -11.26
CA PRO A 119 -2.49 7.30 -12.49
C PRO A 119 -2.89 8.30 -13.58
N GLN A 120 -3.59 9.37 -13.22
CA GLN A 120 -4.02 10.38 -14.20
C GLN A 120 -2.84 11.10 -14.84
N ILE A 121 -1.87 11.54 -14.06
CA ILE A 121 -0.67 12.20 -14.60
C ILE A 121 0.16 11.21 -15.42
N ALA A 122 0.37 10.00 -14.92
CA ALA A 122 1.17 8.98 -15.60
C ALA A 122 0.59 8.53 -16.93
N LEU A 123 -0.75 8.50 -17.07
CA LEU A 123 -1.43 7.99 -18.26
C LEU A 123 -1.91 9.10 -19.20
N ASN A 124 -2.34 10.25 -18.65
CA ASN A 124 -3.02 11.30 -19.42
C ASN A 124 -2.34 12.68 -19.26
N GLY A 125 -1.28 12.79 -18.50
CA GLY A 125 -0.60 14.06 -18.21
C GLY A 125 0.28 14.61 -19.34
N GLY A 126 0.24 14.02 -20.53
CA GLY A 126 1.06 14.45 -21.68
C GLY A 126 2.54 14.07 -21.57
N LEU A 127 2.89 13.20 -20.64
CA LEU A 127 4.23 12.64 -20.48
C LEU A 127 4.51 11.58 -21.56
N ASP A 128 5.81 11.21 -21.73
CA ASP A 128 6.21 10.21 -22.72
C ASP A 128 5.45 8.89 -22.53
N ILE A 129 5.02 8.29 -23.65
CA ILE A 129 4.34 6.99 -23.69
C ILE A 129 5.13 5.88 -23.02
N THR A 130 6.46 5.95 -23.04
CA THR A 130 7.35 5.00 -22.37
C THR A 130 7.12 5.02 -20.86
N LEU A 131 6.91 6.19 -20.28
CA LEU A 131 6.61 6.34 -18.85
C LEU A 131 5.24 5.76 -18.50
N SER A 132 4.24 6.01 -19.34
CA SER A 132 2.89 5.45 -19.17
C SER A 132 2.88 3.92 -19.19
N ILE A 133 3.62 3.32 -20.14
CA ILE A 133 3.75 1.86 -20.24
C ILE A 133 4.49 1.31 -19.03
N THR A 134 5.60 1.93 -18.64
CA THR A 134 6.40 1.50 -17.48
C THR A 134 5.57 1.58 -16.18
N PHE A 135 4.80 2.66 -16.02
CA PHE A 135 3.87 2.82 -14.90
C PHE A 135 2.83 1.68 -14.85
N LEU A 136 2.17 1.38 -15.98
CA LEU A 136 1.18 0.30 -16.05
C LEU A 136 1.78 -1.06 -15.73
N LEU A 137 2.95 -1.38 -16.28
CA LEU A 137 3.64 -2.63 -15.99
C LEU A 137 4.02 -2.73 -14.51
N GLY A 138 4.54 -1.65 -13.93
CA GLY A 138 4.86 -1.58 -12.51
C GLY A 138 3.62 -1.75 -11.61
N LEU A 139 2.52 -1.10 -11.97
CA LEU A 139 1.25 -1.21 -11.25
C LEU A 139 0.69 -2.64 -11.29
N ILE A 140 0.69 -3.27 -12.47
CA ILE A 140 0.25 -4.65 -12.63
C ILE A 140 1.14 -5.60 -11.82
N ALA A 141 2.46 -5.44 -11.88
CA ALA A 141 3.40 -6.27 -11.14
C ALA A 141 3.22 -6.15 -9.62
N ALA A 142 3.03 -4.93 -9.12
CA ALA A 142 2.79 -4.66 -7.70
C ALA A 142 1.45 -5.27 -7.24
N ALA A 143 0.37 -5.07 -8.00
CA ALA A 143 -0.94 -5.65 -7.70
C ALA A 143 -0.92 -7.17 -7.71
N TYR A 144 -0.25 -7.79 -8.70
CA TYR A 144 -0.12 -9.24 -8.79
C TYR A 144 0.65 -9.82 -7.60
N SER A 145 1.79 -9.21 -7.24
CA SER A 145 2.61 -9.65 -6.11
C SER A 145 1.83 -9.62 -4.78
N SER A 146 1.08 -8.54 -4.54
CA SER A 146 0.28 -8.39 -3.32
C SER A 146 -0.89 -9.38 -3.27
N ALA A 147 -1.58 -9.59 -4.41
CA ALA A 147 -2.70 -10.53 -4.50
C ALA A 147 -2.25 -11.98 -4.29
N ASP A 148 -1.13 -12.39 -4.90
CA ASP A 148 -0.57 -13.74 -4.76
C ASP A 148 -0.18 -14.04 -3.30
N SER A 149 0.48 -13.08 -2.65
CA SER A 149 0.87 -13.18 -1.25
C SER A 149 -0.34 -13.34 -0.33
N ALA A 150 -1.36 -12.49 -0.50
CA ALA A 150 -2.59 -12.55 0.29
C ALA A 150 -3.36 -13.88 0.07
N LEU A 151 -3.49 -14.33 -1.18
CA LEU A 151 -4.14 -15.61 -1.51
C LEU A 151 -3.42 -16.80 -0.88
N THR A 152 -2.09 -16.80 -0.92
CA THR A 152 -1.28 -17.87 -0.33
C THR A 152 -1.44 -17.90 1.18
N SER A 153 -1.42 -16.76 1.85
CA SER A 153 -1.61 -16.64 3.30
C SER A 153 -3.01 -17.11 3.72
N LEU A 154 -4.06 -16.61 3.07
CA LEU A 154 -5.44 -17.00 3.34
C LEU A 154 -5.67 -18.50 3.11
N THR A 155 -5.14 -19.03 2.00
CA THR A 155 -5.24 -20.47 1.69
C THR A 155 -4.54 -21.31 2.76
N THR A 156 -3.37 -20.89 3.19
CA THR A 156 -2.59 -21.62 4.20
C THR A 156 -3.27 -21.60 5.55
N SER A 157 -3.71 -20.44 6.04
CA SER A 157 -4.43 -20.32 7.30
C SER A 157 -5.71 -21.16 7.28
N PHE A 158 -6.51 -21.05 6.23
CA PHE A 158 -7.76 -21.83 6.13
C PHE A 158 -7.50 -23.35 6.11
N CYS A 159 -6.48 -23.79 5.42
CA CYS A 159 -6.12 -25.21 5.35
C CYS A 159 -5.62 -25.74 6.69
N ILE A 160 -4.87 -24.95 7.45
CA ILE A 160 -4.33 -25.36 8.76
C ILE A 160 -5.41 -25.26 9.82
N ASP A 161 -6.06 -24.10 9.96
CA ASP A 161 -6.92 -23.76 11.09
C ASP A 161 -8.31 -24.43 11.00
N PHE A 162 -8.86 -24.59 9.79
CA PHE A 162 -10.21 -25.13 9.59
C PHE A 162 -10.25 -26.55 9.02
N LEU A 163 -9.27 -26.92 8.19
CA LEU A 163 -9.31 -28.22 7.50
C LEU A 163 -8.39 -29.26 8.14
N ASP A 164 -7.58 -28.92 9.15
CA ASP A 164 -6.63 -29.83 9.80
C ASP A 164 -5.76 -30.58 8.77
N ILE A 165 -5.25 -29.84 7.78
CA ILE A 165 -4.64 -30.45 6.59
C ILE A 165 -3.44 -31.34 6.93
N GLU A 166 -2.73 -31.04 8.02
CA GLU A 166 -1.53 -31.78 8.48
C GLU A 166 -1.84 -33.24 8.85
N LYS A 167 -3.07 -33.52 9.27
CA LYS A 167 -3.52 -34.88 9.65
C LYS A 167 -3.95 -35.74 8.45
N LYS A 168 -3.87 -35.21 7.22
CA LYS A 168 -4.38 -35.88 6.01
C LYS A 168 -3.24 -36.44 5.16
N SER A 169 -3.55 -37.41 4.29
CA SER A 169 -2.58 -37.98 3.34
C SER A 169 -2.11 -36.93 2.34
N GLU A 170 -0.88 -37.03 1.84
CA GLU A 170 -0.29 -36.06 0.89
C GLU A 170 -1.15 -35.78 -0.34
N THR A 171 -1.78 -36.80 -0.89
CA THR A 171 -2.67 -36.67 -2.05
C THR A 171 -3.90 -35.84 -1.73
N THR A 172 -4.46 -36.02 -0.52
CA THR A 172 -5.60 -35.25 -0.03
C THR A 172 -5.18 -33.80 0.28
N GLN A 173 -4.02 -33.61 0.88
CA GLN A 173 -3.48 -32.26 1.14
C GLN A 173 -3.35 -31.44 -0.13
N LYS A 174 -2.76 -32.00 -1.20
CA LYS A 174 -2.61 -31.31 -2.49
C LYS A 174 -3.98 -30.91 -3.10
N LYS A 175 -4.95 -31.80 -3.07
CA LYS A 175 -6.30 -31.51 -3.56
C LYS A 175 -7.00 -30.42 -2.74
N LEU A 176 -6.93 -30.53 -1.41
CA LEU A 176 -7.55 -29.53 -0.51
C LEU A 176 -6.95 -28.14 -0.70
N ARG A 177 -5.60 -28.03 -0.75
CA ARG A 177 -4.92 -26.76 -1.02
C ARG A 177 -5.39 -26.14 -2.34
N PHE A 178 -5.48 -26.95 -3.40
CA PHE A 178 -5.91 -26.48 -4.72
C PHE A 178 -7.36 -25.95 -4.69
N TYR A 179 -8.29 -26.69 -4.13
CA TYR A 179 -9.69 -26.26 -4.05
C TYR A 179 -9.87 -25.07 -3.10
N THR A 180 -9.16 -25.03 -1.99
CA THR A 180 -9.18 -23.88 -1.08
C THR A 180 -8.61 -22.64 -1.75
N HIS A 181 -7.54 -22.77 -2.53
CA HIS A 181 -6.96 -21.65 -3.27
C HIS A 181 -7.94 -21.08 -4.31
N ILE A 182 -8.65 -21.94 -5.04
CA ILE A 182 -9.71 -21.49 -5.95
C ILE A 182 -10.83 -20.80 -5.20
N LEU A 183 -11.28 -21.36 -4.06
CA LEU A 183 -12.33 -20.77 -3.24
C LEU A 183 -11.92 -19.37 -2.76
N MET A 184 -10.71 -19.21 -2.22
CA MET A 184 -10.20 -17.93 -1.76
C MET A 184 -10.05 -16.92 -2.90
N SER A 185 -9.64 -17.37 -4.09
CA SER A 185 -9.58 -16.53 -5.28
C SER A 185 -10.96 -16.00 -5.68
N VAL A 186 -11.98 -16.85 -5.64
CA VAL A 186 -13.37 -16.43 -5.95
C VAL A 186 -13.87 -15.43 -4.90
N ILE A 187 -13.63 -15.71 -3.61
CA ILE A 187 -13.99 -14.79 -2.52
C ILE A 187 -13.30 -13.43 -2.72
N LEU A 188 -12.00 -13.41 -3.03
CA LEU A 188 -11.26 -12.18 -3.26
C LEU A 188 -11.85 -11.38 -4.44
N ILE A 189 -12.20 -12.03 -5.55
CA ILE A 189 -12.86 -11.37 -6.68
C ILE A 189 -14.20 -10.75 -6.25
N VAL A 190 -15.01 -11.50 -5.51
CA VAL A 190 -16.29 -10.97 -4.99
C VAL A 190 -16.07 -9.77 -4.10
N VAL A 191 -15.11 -9.84 -3.17
CA VAL A 191 -14.76 -8.71 -2.28
C VAL A 191 -14.33 -7.50 -3.11
N ILE A 192 -13.48 -7.65 -4.13
CA ILE A 192 -13.04 -6.54 -4.99
C ILE A 192 -14.24 -5.91 -5.72
N VAL A 193 -15.14 -6.72 -6.28
CA VAL A 193 -16.32 -6.22 -6.99
C VAL A 193 -17.26 -5.47 -6.06
N VAL A 194 -17.51 -6.01 -4.87
CA VAL A 194 -18.33 -5.34 -3.83
C VAL A 194 -17.66 -4.03 -3.40
N TYR A 195 -16.37 -4.09 -3.09
CA TYR A 195 -15.60 -2.94 -2.65
C TYR A 195 -15.60 -1.81 -3.68
N LYS A 196 -15.40 -2.13 -4.97
CA LYS A 196 -15.48 -1.15 -6.08
C LYS A 196 -16.81 -0.37 -6.11
N ASN A 197 -17.92 -1.01 -5.77
CA ASN A 197 -19.24 -0.38 -5.80
C ASN A 197 -19.55 0.49 -4.58
N TYR A 198 -18.88 0.24 -3.45
CA TYR A 198 -19.15 0.94 -2.18
C TYR A 198 -18.11 1.99 -1.81
N LEU A 199 -16.93 1.98 -2.46
CA LEU A 199 -15.88 2.96 -2.18
C LEU A 199 -16.21 4.34 -2.75
N SER A 200 -16.31 5.30 -1.83
CA SER A 200 -16.44 6.72 -2.15
C SER A 200 -15.37 7.61 -1.52
N THR A 201 -14.44 7.01 -0.77
CA THR A 201 -13.37 7.68 -0.02
C THR A 201 -12.01 7.16 -0.43
N SER A 202 -10.93 7.75 0.09
CA SER A 202 -9.58 7.27 -0.16
C SER A 202 -9.43 5.80 0.28
N VAL A 203 -8.60 5.05 -0.45
CA VAL A 203 -8.37 3.62 -0.17
C VAL A 203 -7.80 3.41 1.23
N ILE A 204 -6.91 4.31 1.67
CA ILE A 204 -6.28 4.25 3.00
C ILE A 204 -7.33 4.47 4.10
N ASP A 205 -8.18 5.49 3.97
CA ASP A 205 -9.24 5.75 4.94
C ASP A 205 -10.20 4.57 5.06
N SER A 206 -10.59 3.98 3.93
CA SER A 206 -11.46 2.81 3.89
C SER A 206 -10.82 1.59 4.57
N LEU A 207 -9.52 1.37 4.34
CA LEU A 207 -8.77 0.29 4.97
C LEU A 207 -8.69 0.49 6.49
N LEU A 208 -8.39 1.71 6.94
CA LEU A 208 -8.32 2.02 8.38
C LEU A 208 -9.68 1.90 9.07
N ILE A 209 -10.77 2.26 8.39
CA ILE A 209 -12.13 2.07 8.91
C ILE A 209 -12.42 0.58 9.09
N ILE A 210 -12.16 -0.24 8.06
CA ILE A 210 -12.39 -1.68 8.12
C ILE A 210 -11.53 -2.34 9.20
N ALA A 211 -10.23 -2.01 9.26
CA ALA A 211 -9.32 -2.52 10.27
C ALA A 211 -9.68 -2.06 11.70
N GLY A 212 -10.29 -0.88 11.84
CA GLY A 212 -10.74 -0.37 13.14
C GLY A 212 -12.03 -1.03 13.67
N PHE A 213 -12.75 -1.77 12.81
CA PHE A 213 -13.93 -2.57 13.22
C PHE A 213 -13.57 -4.01 13.57
N THR A 214 -12.36 -4.48 13.28
CA THR A 214 -11.87 -5.83 13.58
C THR A 214 -10.97 -5.83 14.80
#